data_a2168eea2e8a05e9dbe65013ddad033d
#
_entry.id   a2168eea2e8a05e9dbe65013ddad033d
#
_cell.length_a   1.000
_cell.length_b   1.000
_cell.length_c   1.000
_cell.angle_alpha   90.00
_cell.angle_beta   90.00
_cell.angle_gamma   90.00
#
_symmetry.space_group_name_H-M   'P 1'
#
loop_
_entity.id
_entity.type
_entity.pdbx_description
1 polymer ?
#
loop_
_entity_poly.entity_id
_entity_poly.type
_entity_poly.pdbx_seq_one_letter_code
_entity_poly.pdbx_strand_id
1 'polypeptide(L)'
;MKESQRPVVVLGSATGDIVLRVPELLHESEYWEAEEIDRQVGGCAFNVARALCRLQAPVVNGIFVGNGTWGERVATEMEQLGLQVTLRHPTKDNSWCFAMMKPDGKRIYVSVPGCDDAWHQDRLATIPLPGQGYLYASGYELANVKAGDLRQWLLDSPAGLTLVLDFGPRLIDIDPAFIQALPVERTLLSLNKDEVALLCGAGDTLIQARRYANEQGFTLIARVGAEGAWICQPNREPEYVPAYMVKMEDRIGAGDAHCGGMLAGLSQGMSLRDAVDLGNRVAAIVVSRPGANGAPTKDELTDFSVD
;
A
#
# COMPACT_ATOMS: atom_id res chain seq x y z
N MET A 1 29.02 -9.22 10.35
CA MET A 1 28.48 -7.85 10.43
C MET A 1 27.02 -7.95 10.01
N LYS A 2 26.05 -7.52 10.86
CA LYS A 2 24.68 -7.38 10.39
C LYS A 2 24.73 -6.32 9.27
N GLU A 3 24.31 -6.68 8.06
CA GLU A 3 24.13 -5.68 7.02
C GLU A 3 23.19 -4.61 7.54
N SER A 4 23.57 -3.35 7.35
CA SER A 4 22.74 -2.21 7.75
C SER A 4 21.41 -2.30 6.98
N GLN A 5 20.29 -2.37 7.72
CA GLN A 5 18.96 -2.36 7.11
C GLN A 5 18.80 -1.12 6.22
N ARG A 6 18.20 -1.30 5.03
CA ARG A 6 17.92 -0.20 4.11
C ARG A 6 16.58 0.45 4.46
N PRO A 7 16.53 1.76 4.70
CA PRO A 7 15.28 2.42 5.07
C PRO A 7 14.25 2.40 3.95
N VAL A 8 12.98 2.40 4.35
CA VAL A 8 11.83 2.50 3.45
C VAL A 8 11.16 3.85 3.65
N VAL A 9 11.17 4.69 2.64
CA VAL A 9 10.39 5.93 2.59
C VAL A 9 8.97 5.56 2.20
N VAL A 10 7.99 5.88 3.04
CA VAL A 10 6.58 5.61 2.76
C VAL A 10 5.86 6.93 2.53
N LEU A 11 5.36 7.13 1.32
CA LEU A 11 4.61 8.32 0.92
C LEU A 11 3.13 8.00 0.79
N GLY A 12 2.29 8.88 1.30
CA GLY A 12 0.86 8.76 1.06
C GLY A 12 -0.01 9.29 2.18
N SER A 13 -1.19 8.70 2.30
CA SER A 13 -2.23 9.11 3.21
C SER A 13 -2.43 8.11 4.36
N ALA A 14 -2.92 8.65 5.46
CA ALA A 14 -3.61 7.93 6.51
C ALA A 14 -5.05 8.40 6.52
N THR A 15 -5.99 7.48 6.41
CA THR A 15 -7.43 7.77 6.26
C THR A 15 -8.20 7.23 7.45
N GLY A 16 -9.13 8.04 7.98
CA GLY A 16 -10.08 7.56 8.97
C GLY A 16 -11.14 6.68 8.33
N ASP A 17 -11.39 5.50 8.87
CA ASP A 17 -12.43 4.59 8.42
C ASP A 17 -13.49 4.42 9.50
N ILE A 18 -14.74 4.74 9.18
CA ILE A 18 -15.92 4.45 10.02
C ILE A 18 -16.68 3.32 9.34
N VAL A 19 -16.67 2.15 9.94
CA VAL A 19 -17.35 0.97 9.40
C VAL A 19 -18.76 0.90 9.95
N LEU A 20 -19.73 1.02 9.05
CA LEU A 20 -21.15 0.97 9.37
C LEU A 20 -21.77 -0.31 8.81
N ARG A 21 -22.58 -0.99 9.63
CA ARG A 21 -23.47 -2.03 9.13
C ARG A 21 -24.79 -1.39 8.74
N VAL A 22 -25.21 -1.62 7.49
CA VAL A 22 -26.47 -1.12 6.94
C VAL A 22 -27.35 -2.29 6.49
N PRO A 23 -28.68 -2.23 6.65
CA PRO A 23 -29.56 -3.34 6.31
C PRO A 23 -29.65 -3.58 4.80
N GLU A 24 -29.59 -2.51 4.01
CA GLU A 24 -29.62 -2.56 2.54
C GLU A 24 -28.96 -1.30 1.93
N LEU A 25 -29.02 -1.14 0.61
CA LEU A 25 -28.56 0.08 -0.05
C LEU A 25 -29.47 1.25 0.30
N LEU A 26 -28.87 2.39 0.60
CA LEU A 26 -29.59 3.64 0.88
C LEU A 26 -30.35 4.10 -0.36
N HIS A 27 -31.63 4.43 -0.19
CA HIS A 27 -32.47 5.07 -1.20
C HIS A 27 -32.68 6.55 -0.86
N GLU A 28 -32.96 7.35 -1.87
CA GLU A 28 -33.22 8.77 -1.67
C GLU A 28 -34.46 8.98 -0.79
N SER A 29 -34.38 10.00 0.06
CA SER A 29 -35.48 10.45 0.93
C SER A 29 -35.91 9.48 2.03
N GLU A 30 -35.12 8.46 2.33
CA GLU A 30 -35.41 7.52 3.43
C GLU A 30 -34.50 7.80 4.62
N TYR A 31 -35.03 7.56 5.83
CA TYR A 31 -34.25 7.59 7.06
C TYR A 31 -33.75 6.17 7.37
N TRP A 32 -32.43 6.04 7.58
CA TRP A 32 -31.78 4.77 7.86
C TRP A 32 -31.05 4.82 9.20
N GLU A 33 -31.20 3.78 9.98
CA GLU A 33 -30.36 3.53 11.15
C GLU A 33 -29.23 2.57 10.74
N ALA A 34 -28.00 2.95 11.08
CA ALA A 34 -26.80 2.14 10.87
C ALA A 34 -26.14 1.83 12.22
N GLU A 35 -25.57 0.66 12.33
CA GLU A 35 -24.74 0.28 13.47
C GLU A 35 -23.27 0.61 13.15
N GLU A 36 -22.63 1.46 13.95
CA GLU A 36 -21.18 1.64 13.88
C GLU A 36 -20.50 0.41 14.49
N ILE A 37 -19.81 -0.37 13.67
CA ILE A 37 -19.16 -1.62 14.10
C ILE A 37 -17.67 -1.47 14.30
N ASP A 38 -17.04 -0.45 13.69
CA ASP A 38 -15.61 -0.15 13.87
C ASP A 38 -15.29 1.29 13.50
N ARG A 39 -14.20 1.80 14.09
CA ARG A 39 -13.62 3.11 13.77
C ARG A 39 -12.11 3.04 13.89
N GLN A 40 -11.43 3.03 12.77
CA GLN A 40 -10.00 2.78 12.68
C GLN A 40 -9.27 3.80 11.81
N VAL A 41 -7.93 3.82 11.88
CA VAL A 41 -7.09 4.50 10.91
C VAL A 41 -6.59 3.47 9.91
N GLY A 42 -6.86 3.72 8.64
CA GLY A 42 -6.42 2.95 7.48
C GLY A 42 -5.64 3.83 6.49
N GLY A 43 -5.77 3.51 5.22
CA GLY A 43 -5.04 4.14 4.11
C GLY A 43 -3.83 3.31 3.70
N CYS A 44 -3.63 3.14 2.38
CA CYS A 44 -2.62 2.22 1.84
C CYS A 44 -1.22 2.50 2.39
N ALA A 45 -0.79 3.75 2.38
CA ALA A 45 0.52 4.12 2.89
C ALA A 45 0.66 3.85 4.40
N PHE A 46 -0.36 4.16 5.18
CA PHE A 46 -0.31 3.92 6.62
C PHE A 46 -0.35 2.43 6.97
N ASN A 47 -1.09 1.62 6.22
CA ASN A 47 -1.09 0.17 6.38
C ASN A 47 0.28 -0.44 6.07
N VAL A 48 0.96 0.02 5.01
CA VAL A 48 2.34 -0.38 4.68
C VAL A 48 3.30 0.06 5.78
N ALA A 49 3.23 1.31 6.24
CA ALA A 49 4.08 1.81 7.33
C ALA A 49 3.87 1.02 8.63
N ARG A 50 2.61 0.70 8.98
CA ARG A 50 2.27 -0.14 10.14
C ARG A 50 2.90 -1.52 10.04
N ALA A 51 2.81 -2.18 8.88
CA ALA A 51 3.43 -3.48 8.67
C ALA A 51 4.95 -3.40 8.82
N LEU A 52 5.59 -2.41 8.22
CA LEU A 52 7.03 -2.18 8.34
C LEU A 52 7.47 -1.98 9.79
N CYS A 53 6.78 -1.13 10.55
CA CYS A 53 7.09 -0.89 11.96
C CYS A 53 6.95 -2.15 12.81
N ARG A 54 5.86 -2.90 12.63
CA ARG A 54 5.63 -4.17 13.36
C ARG A 54 6.66 -5.23 13.02
N LEU A 55 7.20 -5.21 11.79
CA LEU A 55 8.28 -6.09 11.35
C LEU A 55 9.68 -5.51 11.62
N GLN A 56 9.77 -4.40 12.34
CA GLN A 56 11.02 -3.75 12.76
C GLN A 56 11.91 -3.31 11.58
N ALA A 57 11.32 -2.94 10.46
CA ALA A 57 12.01 -2.30 9.34
C ALA A 57 12.11 -0.77 9.58
N PRO A 58 13.22 -0.12 9.22
CA PRO A 58 13.36 1.33 9.39
C PRO A 58 12.50 2.08 8.39
N VAL A 59 11.61 2.95 8.89
CA VAL A 59 10.67 3.74 8.09
C VAL A 59 11.05 5.21 8.13
N VAL A 60 11.09 5.84 6.95
CA VAL A 60 11.05 7.30 6.81
C VAL A 60 9.61 7.68 6.47
N ASN A 61 8.97 8.38 7.40
CA ASN A 61 7.55 8.69 7.30
C ASN A 61 7.28 9.92 6.42
N GLY A 62 6.67 9.72 5.27
CA GLY A 62 6.18 10.75 4.35
C GLY A 62 4.65 10.81 4.28
N ILE A 63 3.96 10.43 5.36
CA ILE A 63 2.49 10.43 5.44
C ILE A 63 2.03 11.74 6.07
N PHE A 64 1.03 12.38 5.47
CA PHE A 64 0.43 13.60 6.01
C PHE A 64 -0.42 13.33 7.25
N VAL A 65 -0.23 14.18 8.26
CA VAL A 65 -1.09 14.27 9.44
C VAL A 65 -1.83 15.60 9.41
N GLY A 66 -3.14 15.54 9.52
CA GLY A 66 -3.99 16.73 9.52
C GLY A 66 -4.05 17.44 10.87
N ASN A 67 -4.87 18.48 10.91
CA ASN A 67 -5.16 19.26 12.11
C ASN A 67 -6.68 19.18 12.39
N GLY A 68 -7.09 18.13 13.08
CA GLY A 68 -8.47 17.83 13.42
C GLY A 68 -8.60 16.47 14.12
N THR A 69 -9.82 15.98 14.26
CA THR A 69 -10.11 14.74 15.01
C THR A 69 -9.39 13.52 14.43
N TRP A 70 -9.37 13.40 13.12
CA TRP A 70 -8.67 12.30 12.46
C TRP A 70 -7.15 12.48 12.51
N GLY A 71 -6.66 13.73 12.35
CA GLY A 71 -5.24 14.04 12.47
C GLY A 71 -4.66 13.67 13.83
N GLU A 72 -5.38 13.98 14.90
CA GLU A 72 -4.96 13.60 16.26
C GLU A 72 -4.96 12.07 16.45
N ARG A 73 -5.96 11.37 15.88
CA ARG A 73 -6.01 9.91 15.95
C ARG A 73 -4.88 9.27 15.16
N VAL A 74 -4.61 9.75 13.95
CA VAL A 74 -3.48 9.31 13.12
C VAL A 74 -2.16 9.54 13.86
N ALA A 75 -1.95 10.72 14.44
CA ALA A 75 -0.75 11.04 15.20
C ALA A 75 -0.55 10.10 16.38
N THR A 76 -1.63 9.79 17.13
CA THR A 76 -1.60 8.86 18.26
C THR A 76 -1.20 7.44 17.82
N GLU A 77 -1.77 6.94 16.72
CA GLU A 77 -1.39 5.62 16.22
C GLU A 77 0.04 5.59 15.67
N MET A 78 0.51 6.68 15.03
CA MET A 78 1.92 6.81 14.63
C MET A 78 2.86 6.75 15.83
N GLU A 79 2.54 7.47 16.91
CA GLU A 79 3.32 7.45 18.14
C GLU A 79 3.41 6.03 18.73
N GLN A 80 2.29 5.30 18.79
CA GLN A 80 2.26 3.91 19.27
C GLN A 80 3.12 2.96 18.40
N LEU A 81 3.30 3.27 17.12
CA LEU A 81 4.18 2.54 16.20
C LEU A 81 5.63 3.02 16.24
N GLY A 82 5.95 4.08 16.98
CA GLY A 82 7.26 4.72 16.99
C GLY A 82 7.55 5.53 15.71
N LEU A 83 6.53 5.86 14.91
CA LEU A 83 6.64 6.71 13.74
C LEU A 83 6.58 8.19 14.11
N GLN A 84 7.58 8.95 13.69
CA GLN A 84 7.56 10.40 13.88
C GLN A 84 6.64 11.06 12.84
N VAL A 85 5.84 12.05 13.25
CA VAL A 85 5.07 12.90 12.35
C VAL A 85 6.01 13.89 11.67
N THR A 86 6.26 13.71 10.39
CA THR A 86 7.14 14.59 9.59
C THR A 86 6.34 15.68 8.88
N LEU A 87 5.17 15.33 8.34
CA LEU A 87 4.32 16.23 7.57
C LEU A 87 3.03 16.50 8.33
N ARG A 88 2.82 17.76 8.76
CA ARG A 88 1.56 18.18 9.39
C ARG A 88 0.92 19.32 8.59
N HIS A 89 -0.37 19.13 8.27
CA HIS A 89 -1.15 20.17 7.61
C HIS A 89 -1.71 21.16 8.65
N PRO A 90 -1.58 22.48 8.44
CA PRO A 90 -1.92 23.46 9.48
C PRO A 90 -3.41 23.59 9.78
N THR A 91 -4.29 23.31 8.82
CA THR A 91 -5.72 23.64 8.92
C THR A 91 -6.69 22.55 8.48
N LYS A 92 -6.29 21.62 7.57
CA LYS A 92 -7.14 20.53 7.12
C LYS A 92 -6.95 19.30 7.98
N ASP A 93 -8.01 18.57 8.24
CA ASP A 93 -7.96 17.24 8.84
C ASP A 93 -7.52 16.16 7.84
N ASN A 94 -7.20 14.96 8.30
CA ASN A 94 -7.01 13.81 7.42
C ASN A 94 -8.30 13.47 6.68
N SER A 95 -8.17 12.86 5.52
CA SER A 95 -9.30 12.23 4.83
C SER A 95 -9.94 11.15 5.70
N TRP A 96 -11.21 10.88 5.46
CA TRP A 96 -11.91 9.80 6.12
C TRP A 96 -13.04 9.26 5.24
N CYS A 97 -13.52 8.06 5.54
CA CYS A 97 -14.62 7.48 4.80
C CYS A 97 -15.62 6.75 5.69
N PHE A 98 -16.85 6.65 5.21
CA PHE A 98 -17.78 5.62 5.63
C PHE A 98 -17.58 4.38 4.78
N ALA A 99 -17.30 3.23 5.41
CA ALA A 99 -17.33 1.92 4.81
C ALA A 99 -18.65 1.24 5.19
N MET A 100 -19.69 1.38 4.36
CA MET A 100 -21.02 0.80 4.61
C MET A 100 -21.03 -0.65 4.17
N MET A 101 -21.17 -1.55 5.12
CA MET A 101 -21.20 -3.00 4.90
C MET A 101 -22.63 -3.52 4.86
N LYS A 102 -23.00 -4.17 3.76
CA LYS A 102 -24.28 -4.84 3.58
C LYS A 102 -24.28 -6.24 4.19
N PRO A 103 -25.46 -6.85 4.42
CA PRO A 103 -25.54 -8.22 4.93
C PRO A 103 -24.85 -9.27 4.05
N ASP A 104 -24.74 -9.02 2.75
CA ASP A 104 -24.02 -9.88 1.79
C ASP A 104 -22.49 -9.70 1.84
N GLY A 105 -21.97 -8.87 2.76
CA GLY A 105 -20.54 -8.57 2.92
C GLY A 105 -19.97 -7.55 1.94
N LYS A 106 -20.75 -7.10 0.95
CA LYS A 106 -20.32 -6.04 0.03
C LYS A 106 -20.27 -4.70 0.72
N ARG A 107 -19.34 -3.86 0.32
CA ARG A 107 -19.12 -2.54 0.91
C ARG A 107 -19.27 -1.43 -0.13
N ILE A 108 -19.77 -0.31 0.35
CA ILE A 108 -19.81 0.98 -0.37
C ILE A 108 -18.99 1.96 0.45
N TYR A 109 -18.16 2.73 -0.25
CA TYR A 109 -17.32 3.73 0.38
C TYR A 109 -17.80 5.12 -0.01
N VAL A 110 -17.95 5.98 1.00
CA VAL A 110 -18.19 7.41 0.82
C VAL A 110 -17.06 8.16 1.49
N SER A 111 -16.18 8.75 0.67
CA SER A 111 -14.96 9.39 1.14
C SER A 111 -15.11 10.90 1.25
N VAL A 112 -14.54 11.46 2.30
CA VAL A 112 -14.38 12.90 2.52
C VAL A 112 -12.90 13.24 2.37
N PRO A 113 -12.49 14.01 1.36
CA PRO A 113 -11.11 14.42 1.15
C PRO A 113 -10.56 15.25 2.30
N GLY A 114 -9.28 15.11 2.59
CA GLY A 114 -8.58 15.81 3.66
C GLY A 114 -7.30 16.50 3.22
N CYS A 115 -6.28 16.42 4.07
CA CYS A 115 -4.96 17.04 3.84
C CYS A 115 -4.08 16.27 2.87
N ASP A 116 -4.51 15.09 2.43
CA ASP A 116 -3.71 14.12 1.66
C ASP A 116 -3.44 14.56 0.21
N ASP A 117 -4.01 15.68 -0.23
CA ASP A 117 -3.81 16.27 -1.55
C ASP A 117 -2.75 17.42 -1.58
N ALA A 118 -2.07 17.66 -0.47
CA ALA A 118 -1.18 18.79 -0.28
C ALA A 118 0.29 18.51 -0.70
N TRP A 119 0.47 17.82 -1.81
CA TRP A 119 1.77 17.47 -2.36
C TRP A 119 2.44 18.66 -3.08
N HIS A 120 3.10 19.52 -2.32
CA HIS A 120 3.88 20.67 -2.84
C HIS A 120 5.36 20.42 -2.62
N GLN A 121 6.21 20.99 -3.50
CA GLN A 121 7.66 20.80 -3.47
C GLN A 121 8.29 21.19 -2.12
N ASP A 122 7.83 22.27 -1.49
CA ASP A 122 8.31 22.71 -0.18
C ASP A 122 8.07 21.66 0.92
N ARG A 123 6.95 20.94 0.83
CA ARG A 123 6.62 19.85 1.75
C ARG A 123 7.44 18.59 1.46
N LEU A 124 7.50 18.22 0.20
CA LEU A 124 8.30 17.07 -0.25
C LEU A 124 9.78 17.23 0.10
N ALA A 125 10.32 18.45 0.01
CA ALA A 125 11.69 18.75 0.38
C ALA A 125 12.02 18.56 1.87
N THR A 126 11.00 18.48 2.74
CA THR A 126 11.21 18.22 4.18
C THR A 126 11.36 16.74 4.51
N ILE A 127 11.05 15.84 3.56
CA ILE A 127 11.21 14.39 3.76
C ILE A 127 12.68 14.03 3.60
N PRO A 128 13.33 13.47 4.62
CA PRO A 128 14.74 13.13 4.56
C PRO A 128 14.95 11.88 3.69
N LEU A 129 15.40 12.07 2.45
CA LEU A 129 15.68 10.95 1.56
C LEU A 129 17.03 10.29 1.89
N PRO A 130 17.04 8.96 2.14
CA PRO A 130 18.28 8.22 2.29
C PRO A 130 18.97 8.07 0.92
N GLY A 131 20.28 7.92 0.91
CA GLY A 131 21.05 7.70 -0.33
C GLY A 131 20.80 6.33 -0.97
N GLN A 132 20.32 5.35 -0.19
CA GLN A 132 19.97 4.00 -0.63
C GLN A 132 18.77 3.49 0.16
N GLY A 133 17.93 2.67 -0.47
CA GLY A 133 16.76 2.09 0.18
C GLY A 133 15.58 1.93 -0.78
N TYR A 134 14.39 2.05 -0.23
CA TYR A 134 13.15 1.88 -0.99
C TYR A 134 12.25 3.09 -0.79
N LEU A 135 11.43 3.36 -1.80
CA LEU A 135 10.46 4.43 -1.76
C LEU A 135 9.11 3.88 -2.25
N TYR A 136 8.14 3.85 -1.35
CA TYR A 136 6.79 3.35 -1.62
C TYR A 136 5.81 4.50 -1.85
N ALA A 137 4.98 4.37 -2.88
CA ALA A 137 3.80 5.20 -3.09
C ALA A 137 2.66 4.37 -3.69
N SER A 138 1.42 4.77 -3.40
CA SER A 138 0.23 4.11 -3.94
C SER A 138 -0.43 4.91 -5.06
N GLY A 139 -1.29 4.23 -5.83
CA GLY A 139 -2.06 4.89 -6.87
C GLY A 139 -3.04 5.93 -6.35
N TYR A 140 -3.43 5.86 -5.07
CA TYR A 140 -4.32 6.88 -4.50
C TYR A 140 -3.69 8.27 -4.50
N GLU A 141 -2.40 8.36 -4.20
CA GLU A 141 -1.65 9.61 -4.28
C GLU A 141 -1.33 9.97 -5.72
N LEU A 142 -0.86 8.98 -6.49
CA LEU A 142 -0.34 9.21 -7.85
C LEU A 142 -1.44 9.60 -8.86
N ALA A 143 -2.66 9.13 -8.67
CA ALA A 143 -3.81 9.46 -9.52
C ALA A 143 -4.43 10.83 -9.22
N ASN A 144 -4.04 11.48 -8.13
CA ASN A 144 -4.58 12.79 -7.80
C ASN A 144 -4.09 13.82 -8.83
N VAL A 145 -5.03 14.60 -9.39
CA VAL A 145 -4.71 15.63 -10.39
C VAL A 145 -3.73 16.69 -9.88
N LYS A 146 -3.70 16.92 -8.55
CA LYS A 146 -2.80 17.85 -7.88
C LYS A 146 -1.43 17.25 -7.55
N ALA A 147 -1.20 15.96 -7.80
CA ALA A 147 0.04 15.28 -7.45
C ALA A 147 1.17 15.45 -8.48
N GLY A 148 1.14 16.51 -9.30
CA GLY A 148 2.20 16.82 -10.26
C GLY A 148 3.57 16.91 -9.61
N ASP A 149 3.68 17.67 -8.52
CA ASP A 149 4.92 17.83 -7.77
C ASP A 149 5.39 16.49 -7.17
N LEU A 150 4.48 15.66 -6.65
CA LEU A 150 4.81 14.32 -6.13
C LEU A 150 5.35 13.41 -7.23
N ARG A 151 4.68 13.37 -8.40
CA ARG A 151 5.14 12.55 -9.53
C ARG A 151 6.52 12.98 -10.00
N GLN A 152 6.75 14.28 -10.14
CA GLN A 152 8.08 14.80 -10.52
C GLN A 152 9.14 14.48 -9.47
N TRP A 153 8.81 14.67 -8.19
CA TRP A 153 9.72 14.37 -7.08
C TRP A 153 10.13 12.88 -7.03
N LEU A 154 9.20 11.97 -7.36
CA LEU A 154 9.50 10.53 -7.49
C LEU A 154 10.48 10.27 -8.63
N LEU A 155 10.28 10.89 -9.80
CA LEU A 155 11.17 10.77 -10.94
C LEU A 155 12.58 11.29 -10.64
N ASP A 156 12.68 12.39 -9.88
CA ASP A 156 13.92 13.05 -9.50
C ASP A 156 14.58 12.43 -8.24
N SER A 157 13.96 11.41 -7.65
CA SER A 157 14.48 10.77 -6.44
C SER A 157 15.85 10.12 -6.67
N PRO A 158 16.72 10.07 -5.63
CA PRO A 158 18.06 9.51 -5.73
C PRO A 158 18.12 8.14 -6.41
N ALA A 159 19.08 7.92 -7.31
CA ALA A 159 19.26 6.67 -8.05
C ALA A 159 19.49 5.44 -7.16
N GLY A 160 19.93 5.63 -5.92
CA GLY A 160 20.07 4.55 -4.94
C GLY A 160 18.75 4.09 -4.30
N LEU A 161 17.62 4.75 -4.61
CA LEU A 161 16.30 4.37 -4.13
C LEU A 161 15.58 3.53 -5.17
N THR A 162 15.10 2.35 -4.77
CA THR A 162 14.19 1.55 -5.58
C THR A 162 12.75 2.03 -5.34
N LEU A 163 12.06 2.42 -6.41
CA LEU A 163 10.63 2.76 -6.36
C LEU A 163 9.81 1.48 -6.27
N VAL A 164 8.89 1.41 -5.33
CA VAL A 164 7.93 0.31 -5.18
C VAL A 164 6.54 0.91 -5.23
N LEU A 165 5.84 0.67 -6.35
CA LEU A 165 4.56 1.30 -6.64
C LEU A 165 3.44 0.25 -6.64
N ASP A 166 2.39 0.50 -5.87
CA ASP A 166 1.14 -0.26 -5.89
C ASP A 166 0.02 0.68 -6.38
N PHE A 167 -0.36 0.55 -7.63
CA PHE A 167 -1.32 1.47 -8.22
C PHE A 167 -2.74 1.28 -7.72
N GLY A 168 -3.10 0.06 -7.30
CA GLY A 168 -4.43 -0.25 -6.82
C GLY A 168 -5.52 0.07 -7.86
N PRO A 169 -6.77 0.25 -7.41
CA PRO A 169 -7.89 0.51 -8.30
C PRO A 169 -7.82 1.88 -8.99
N ARG A 170 -6.85 2.74 -8.59
CA ARG A 170 -6.66 4.06 -9.17
C ARG A 170 -5.75 4.07 -10.39
N LEU A 171 -5.24 2.91 -10.81
CA LEU A 171 -4.38 2.78 -11.99
C LEU A 171 -5.01 3.42 -13.25
N ILE A 172 -6.31 3.29 -13.43
CA ILE A 172 -7.05 3.86 -14.57
C ILE A 172 -6.97 5.40 -14.62
N ASP A 173 -6.76 6.05 -13.49
CA ASP A 173 -6.69 7.51 -13.35
C ASP A 173 -5.26 8.06 -13.39
N ILE A 174 -4.25 7.17 -13.48
CA ILE A 174 -2.85 7.58 -13.55
C ILE A 174 -2.49 7.91 -14.99
N ASP A 175 -1.86 9.08 -15.20
CA ASP A 175 -1.36 9.48 -16.51
C ASP A 175 -0.35 8.44 -17.05
N PRO A 176 -0.62 7.81 -18.19
CA PRO A 176 0.32 6.88 -18.82
C PRO A 176 1.71 7.46 -19.07
N ALA A 177 1.80 8.77 -19.33
CA ALA A 177 3.09 9.44 -19.52
C ALA A 177 3.97 9.40 -18.26
N PHE A 178 3.36 9.45 -17.06
CA PHE A 178 4.09 9.27 -15.82
C PHE A 178 4.66 7.84 -15.70
N ILE A 179 3.86 6.82 -16.02
CA ILE A 179 4.33 5.43 -15.97
C ILE A 179 5.48 5.21 -16.96
N GLN A 180 5.39 5.76 -18.16
CA GLN A 180 6.44 5.68 -19.19
C GLN A 180 7.74 6.43 -18.79
N ALA A 181 7.63 7.47 -17.96
CA ALA A 181 8.77 8.23 -17.48
C ALA A 181 9.51 7.58 -16.28
N LEU A 182 8.93 6.55 -15.67
CA LEU A 182 9.54 5.88 -14.52
C LEU A 182 10.89 5.24 -14.88
N PRO A 183 11.92 5.34 -14.01
CA PRO A 183 13.21 4.69 -14.22
C PRO A 183 13.08 3.17 -14.05
N VAL A 184 12.94 2.45 -15.15
CA VAL A 184 12.57 1.02 -15.21
C VAL A 184 13.51 0.13 -14.43
N GLU A 185 14.82 0.41 -14.45
CA GLU A 185 15.86 -0.37 -13.79
C GLU A 185 15.80 -0.36 -12.27
N ARG A 186 15.09 0.62 -11.69
CA ARG A 186 14.92 0.77 -10.25
C ARG A 186 13.45 0.90 -9.83
N THR A 187 12.51 0.48 -10.69
CA THR A 187 11.08 0.50 -10.39
C THR A 187 10.53 -0.92 -10.33
N LEU A 188 9.86 -1.23 -9.22
CA LEU A 188 9.13 -2.45 -8.98
C LEU A 188 7.64 -2.10 -8.91
N LEU A 189 6.83 -2.75 -9.75
CA LEU A 189 5.39 -2.60 -9.79
C LEU A 189 4.73 -3.80 -9.10
N SER A 190 3.95 -3.56 -8.06
CA SER A 190 3.15 -4.58 -7.37
C SER A 190 1.70 -4.46 -7.84
N LEU A 191 1.22 -5.44 -8.59
CA LEU A 191 -0.06 -5.39 -9.28
C LEU A 191 -0.90 -6.63 -8.96
N ASN A 192 -2.20 -6.48 -8.76
CA ASN A 192 -3.14 -7.59 -8.71
C ASN A 192 -3.58 -8.02 -10.13
N LYS A 193 -4.43 -9.06 -10.23
CA LYS A 193 -4.91 -9.59 -11.53
C LYS A 193 -5.60 -8.53 -12.40
N ASP A 194 -6.44 -7.69 -11.77
CA ASP A 194 -7.21 -6.67 -12.49
C ASP A 194 -6.29 -5.53 -12.97
N GLU A 195 -5.32 -5.15 -12.15
CA GLU A 195 -4.31 -4.15 -12.49
C GLU A 195 -3.36 -4.64 -13.57
N VAL A 196 -2.97 -5.93 -13.56
CA VAL A 196 -2.22 -6.54 -14.65
C VAL A 196 -3.03 -6.50 -15.94
N ALA A 197 -4.32 -6.87 -15.89
CA ALA A 197 -5.17 -6.83 -17.08
C ALA A 197 -5.32 -5.40 -17.63
N LEU A 198 -5.39 -4.40 -16.75
CA LEU A 198 -5.52 -2.99 -17.14
C LEU A 198 -4.22 -2.42 -17.72
N LEU A 199 -3.07 -2.66 -17.09
CA LEU A 199 -1.78 -2.10 -17.49
C LEU A 199 -1.11 -2.89 -18.61
N CYS A 200 -1.11 -4.23 -18.48
CA CYS A 200 -0.36 -5.12 -19.34
C CYS A 200 -1.20 -5.69 -20.49
N GLY A 201 -2.54 -5.57 -20.42
CA GLY A 201 -3.49 -6.10 -21.37
C GLY A 201 -4.26 -7.31 -20.85
N ALA A 202 -5.47 -7.49 -21.37
CA ALA A 202 -6.35 -8.58 -20.99
C ALA A 202 -5.79 -9.96 -21.40
N GLY A 203 -6.04 -10.99 -20.57
CA GLY A 203 -5.62 -12.36 -20.82
C GLY A 203 -5.07 -13.04 -19.57
N ASP A 204 -4.26 -14.07 -19.78
CA ASP A 204 -3.59 -14.77 -18.69
C ASP A 204 -2.62 -13.83 -17.97
N THR A 205 -2.76 -13.74 -16.64
CA THR A 205 -2.00 -12.79 -15.81
C THR A 205 -0.49 -12.96 -15.93
N LEU A 206 0.00 -14.20 -15.92
CA LEU A 206 1.43 -14.49 -16.03
C LEU A 206 1.96 -14.11 -17.42
N ILE A 207 1.24 -14.49 -18.46
CA ILE A 207 1.65 -14.20 -19.85
C ILE A 207 1.74 -12.70 -20.08
N GLN A 208 0.73 -11.94 -19.64
CA GLN A 208 0.69 -10.50 -19.82
C GLN A 208 1.75 -9.78 -18.98
N ALA A 209 1.92 -10.16 -17.70
CA ALA A 209 2.94 -9.57 -16.82
C ALA A 209 4.36 -9.84 -17.35
N ARG A 210 4.66 -11.08 -17.79
CA ARG A 210 5.95 -11.43 -18.40
C ARG A 210 6.22 -10.64 -19.67
N ARG A 211 5.23 -10.54 -20.55
CA ARG A 211 5.35 -9.76 -21.79
C ARG A 211 5.67 -8.31 -21.47
N TYR A 212 4.89 -7.69 -20.59
CA TYR A 212 5.05 -6.29 -20.22
C TYR A 212 6.42 -6.04 -19.55
N ALA A 213 6.88 -6.93 -18.67
CA ALA A 213 8.21 -6.85 -18.08
C ALA A 213 9.31 -6.83 -19.15
N ASN A 214 9.21 -7.71 -20.15
CA ASN A 214 10.21 -7.78 -21.23
C ASN A 214 10.16 -6.56 -22.16
N GLU A 215 8.96 -6.08 -22.50
CA GLU A 215 8.76 -4.97 -23.44
C GLU A 215 9.09 -3.61 -22.81
N GLN A 216 8.71 -3.40 -21.55
CA GLN A 216 8.84 -2.12 -20.88
C GLN A 216 10.05 -2.03 -19.93
N GLY A 217 10.64 -3.15 -19.53
CA GLY A 217 11.84 -3.19 -18.69
C GLY A 217 11.56 -3.13 -17.17
N PHE A 218 10.31 -3.17 -16.72
CA PHE A 218 9.97 -3.15 -15.30
C PHE A 218 10.11 -4.52 -14.63
N THR A 219 10.42 -4.53 -13.34
CA THR A 219 10.17 -5.69 -12.48
C THR A 219 8.72 -5.64 -11.98
N LEU A 220 7.92 -6.69 -12.26
CA LEU A 220 6.55 -6.81 -11.80
C LEU A 220 6.41 -7.93 -10.76
N ILE A 221 5.63 -7.64 -9.72
CA ILE A 221 5.09 -8.62 -8.79
C ILE A 221 3.60 -8.75 -9.11
N ALA A 222 3.24 -9.78 -9.86
CA ALA A 222 1.85 -10.05 -10.23
C ALA A 222 1.19 -10.92 -9.15
N ARG A 223 0.40 -10.29 -8.29
CA ARG A 223 -0.33 -10.93 -7.18
C ARG A 223 -1.57 -11.65 -7.71
N VAL A 224 -1.67 -12.94 -7.47
CA VAL A 224 -2.77 -13.77 -7.97
C VAL A 224 -3.70 -14.25 -6.85
N GLY A 225 -3.77 -13.52 -5.76
CA GLY A 225 -4.66 -13.77 -4.62
C GLY A 225 -4.24 -15.01 -3.83
N ALA A 226 -5.18 -15.92 -3.58
CA ALA A 226 -4.93 -17.14 -2.82
C ALA A 226 -3.94 -18.10 -3.49
N GLU A 227 -3.60 -17.90 -4.74
CA GLU A 227 -2.57 -18.66 -5.45
C GLU A 227 -1.15 -18.17 -5.13
N GLY A 228 -0.97 -16.89 -4.74
CA GLY A 228 0.34 -16.31 -4.43
C GLY A 228 0.73 -15.18 -5.35
N ALA A 229 1.97 -15.18 -5.83
CA ALA A 229 2.49 -14.13 -6.71
C ALA A 229 3.49 -14.67 -7.73
N TRP A 230 3.58 -13.99 -8.87
CA TRP A 230 4.62 -14.20 -9.87
C TRP A 230 5.60 -13.03 -9.87
N ILE A 231 6.88 -13.31 -9.89
CA ILE A 231 7.95 -12.33 -10.09
C ILE A 231 8.32 -12.36 -11.58
N CYS A 232 8.03 -11.28 -12.29
CA CYS A 232 8.36 -11.14 -13.70
C CYS A 232 9.44 -10.06 -13.86
N GLN A 233 10.67 -10.47 -14.17
CA GLN A 233 11.81 -9.59 -14.44
C GLN A 233 12.15 -9.58 -15.92
N PRO A 234 12.66 -8.47 -16.47
CA PRO A 234 13.07 -8.40 -17.88
C PRO A 234 14.08 -9.48 -18.24
N ASN A 235 13.82 -10.18 -19.34
CA ASN A 235 14.69 -11.23 -19.88
C ASN A 235 15.01 -12.39 -18.92
N ARG A 236 14.13 -12.65 -17.94
CA ARG A 236 14.23 -13.79 -17.02
C ARG A 236 12.97 -14.64 -17.08
N GLU A 237 13.11 -15.92 -16.75
CA GLU A 237 11.94 -16.75 -16.55
C GLU A 237 11.17 -16.29 -15.29
N PRO A 238 9.83 -16.20 -15.36
CA PRO A 238 9.03 -15.84 -14.21
C PRO A 238 9.22 -16.83 -13.05
N GLU A 239 9.28 -16.30 -11.84
CA GLU A 239 9.40 -17.10 -10.64
C GLU A 239 8.09 -17.09 -9.86
N TYR A 240 7.57 -18.27 -9.54
CA TYR A 240 6.35 -18.43 -8.77
C TYR A 240 6.64 -18.50 -7.27
N VAL A 241 5.87 -17.75 -6.48
CA VAL A 241 5.91 -17.74 -5.02
C VAL A 241 4.52 -18.08 -4.50
N PRO A 242 4.29 -19.25 -3.89
CA PRO A 242 2.96 -19.67 -3.44
C PRO A 242 2.44 -18.82 -2.28
N ALA A 243 1.11 -18.73 -2.14
CA ALA A 243 0.49 -18.16 -0.97
C ALA A 243 0.43 -19.17 0.19
N TYR A 244 0.14 -18.65 1.37
CA TYR A 244 -0.17 -19.42 2.57
C TYR A 244 -1.69 -19.62 2.66
N MET A 245 -2.14 -20.85 2.77
CA MET A 245 -3.58 -21.18 2.85
C MET A 245 -4.09 -20.86 4.25
N VAL A 246 -5.08 -19.98 4.33
CA VAL A 246 -5.70 -19.57 5.58
C VAL A 246 -7.21 -19.43 5.40
N LYS A 247 -7.97 -19.52 6.50
CA LYS A 247 -9.38 -19.13 6.48
C LYS A 247 -9.46 -17.60 6.37
N MET A 248 -9.95 -17.13 5.23
CA MET A 248 -10.12 -15.71 4.97
C MET A 248 -11.32 -15.16 5.75
N GLU A 249 -11.10 -14.08 6.52
CA GLU A 249 -12.14 -13.31 7.19
C GLU A 249 -12.41 -11.97 6.49
N ASP A 250 -11.36 -11.25 6.10
CA ASP A 250 -11.46 -9.97 5.40
C ASP A 250 -10.36 -9.81 4.35
N ARG A 251 -10.65 -9.16 3.22
CA ARG A 251 -9.67 -8.90 2.15
C ARG A 251 -9.02 -7.52 2.25
N ILE A 252 -9.55 -6.65 3.11
CA ILE A 252 -9.09 -5.27 3.20
C ILE A 252 -7.63 -5.24 3.65
N GLY A 253 -6.82 -4.42 2.98
CA GLY A 253 -5.41 -4.26 3.29
C GLY A 253 -4.49 -5.42 2.89
N ALA A 254 -5.00 -6.47 2.20
CA ALA A 254 -4.18 -7.59 1.74
C ALA A 254 -3.02 -7.13 0.83
N GLY A 255 -3.29 -6.20 -0.10
CA GLY A 255 -2.26 -5.62 -0.97
C GLY A 255 -1.23 -4.82 -0.19
N ASP A 256 -1.70 -3.96 0.71
CA ASP A 256 -0.84 -3.15 1.58
C ASP A 256 0.05 -4.04 2.47
N ALA A 257 -0.56 -5.10 3.03
CA ALA A 257 0.14 -6.08 3.86
C ALA A 257 1.23 -6.83 3.08
N HIS A 258 0.91 -7.24 1.84
CA HIS A 258 1.89 -7.85 0.95
C HIS A 258 3.04 -6.89 0.65
N CYS A 259 2.74 -5.65 0.26
CA CYS A 259 3.77 -4.64 0.00
C CYS A 259 4.60 -4.34 1.25
N GLY A 260 3.97 -4.21 2.42
CA GLY A 260 4.66 -3.97 3.68
C GLY A 260 5.58 -5.13 4.08
N GLY A 261 5.12 -6.37 3.95
CA GLY A 261 5.93 -7.58 4.20
C GLY A 261 7.11 -7.70 3.23
N MET A 262 6.85 -7.53 1.93
CA MET A 262 7.89 -7.55 0.90
C MET A 262 8.95 -6.46 1.14
N LEU A 263 8.53 -5.24 1.40
CA LEU A 263 9.45 -4.13 1.70
C LEU A 263 10.26 -4.36 2.98
N ALA A 264 9.66 -4.97 4.02
CA ALA A 264 10.39 -5.35 5.23
C ALA A 264 11.48 -6.38 4.93
N GLY A 265 11.18 -7.39 4.11
CA GLY A 265 12.17 -8.39 3.65
C GLY A 265 13.30 -7.75 2.85
N LEU A 266 12.96 -6.93 1.86
CA LEU A 266 13.93 -6.21 1.04
C LEU A 266 14.82 -5.26 1.88
N SER A 267 14.23 -4.56 2.84
CA SER A 267 14.95 -3.70 3.80
C SER A 267 15.99 -4.46 4.60
N GLN A 268 15.71 -5.72 4.93
CA GLN A 268 16.59 -6.63 5.66
C GLN A 268 17.62 -7.34 4.78
N GLY A 269 17.65 -7.06 3.46
CA GLY A 269 18.59 -7.64 2.52
C GLY A 269 18.20 -9.03 2.00
N MET A 270 16.93 -9.44 2.16
CA MET A 270 16.43 -10.68 1.57
C MET A 270 16.46 -10.64 0.04
N SER A 271 16.54 -11.80 -0.60
CA SER A 271 16.32 -11.90 -2.04
C SER A 271 14.91 -11.43 -2.40
N LEU A 272 14.68 -11.02 -3.65
CA LEU A 272 13.34 -10.60 -4.09
C LEU A 272 12.31 -11.71 -3.89
N ARG A 273 12.68 -12.96 -4.17
CA ARG A 273 11.84 -14.14 -3.93
C ARG A 273 11.43 -14.29 -2.46
N ASP A 274 12.41 -14.25 -1.56
CA ASP A 274 12.15 -14.41 -0.12
C ASP A 274 11.37 -13.24 0.44
N ALA A 275 11.58 -12.04 -0.09
CA ALA A 275 10.81 -10.86 0.27
C ALA A 275 9.35 -10.95 -0.20
N VAL A 276 9.10 -11.47 -1.41
CA VAL A 276 7.73 -11.71 -1.90
C VAL A 276 7.06 -12.82 -1.08
N ASP A 277 7.78 -13.87 -0.69
CA ASP A 277 7.28 -14.90 0.21
C ASP A 277 6.87 -14.32 1.57
N LEU A 278 7.71 -13.47 2.14
CA LEU A 278 7.36 -12.73 3.36
C LEU A 278 6.11 -11.86 3.16
N GLY A 279 5.98 -11.20 2.01
CA GLY A 279 4.77 -10.46 1.62
C GLY A 279 3.53 -11.34 1.60
N ASN A 280 3.61 -12.52 0.96
CA ASN A 280 2.52 -13.50 0.93
C ASN A 280 2.12 -13.95 2.35
N ARG A 281 3.10 -14.20 3.21
CA ARG A 281 2.88 -14.63 4.60
C ARG A 281 2.20 -13.55 5.43
N VAL A 282 2.65 -12.30 5.34
CA VAL A 282 2.04 -11.16 6.03
C VAL A 282 0.62 -10.93 5.53
N ALA A 283 0.40 -10.99 4.22
CA ALA A 283 -0.94 -10.87 3.63
C ALA A 283 -1.88 -11.98 4.11
N ALA A 284 -1.42 -13.23 4.20
CA ALA A 284 -2.21 -14.35 4.71
C ALA A 284 -2.67 -14.12 6.16
N ILE A 285 -1.79 -13.61 7.01
CA ILE A 285 -2.14 -13.27 8.40
C ILE A 285 -3.18 -12.15 8.43
N VAL A 286 -3.01 -11.09 7.61
CA VAL A 286 -3.95 -9.97 7.58
C VAL A 286 -5.33 -10.43 7.13
N VAL A 287 -5.43 -11.21 6.06
CA VAL A 287 -6.75 -11.67 5.57
C VAL A 287 -7.45 -12.67 6.49
N SER A 288 -6.74 -13.27 7.45
CA SER A 288 -7.31 -14.12 8.49
C SER A 288 -7.81 -13.37 9.73
N ARG A 289 -7.75 -12.02 9.69
CA ARG A 289 -8.16 -11.11 10.76
C ARG A 289 -9.19 -10.11 10.24
N PRO A 290 -10.09 -9.57 11.08
CA PRO A 290 -11.01 -8.53 10.65
C PRO A 290 -10.29 -7.20 10.44
N GLY A 291 -10.64 -6.49 9.35
CA GLY A 291 -10.13 -5.15 9.03
C GLY A 291 -8.69 -5.12 8.52
N ALA A 292 -8.21 -3.91 8.19
CA ALA A 292 -6.88 -3.69 7.61
C ALA A 292 -5.72 -3.62 8.62
N ASN A 293 -6.02 -3.56 9.91
CA ASN A 293 -5.05 -3.34 11.00
C ASN A 293 -4.25 -4.60 11.40
N GLY A 294 -4.54 -5.71 10.77
CA GLY A 294 -4.09 -7.05 11.16
C GLY A 294 -2.63 -7.38 10.88
N ALA A 295 -1.79 -6.45 10.41
CA ALA A 295 -0.37 -6.74 10.15
C ALA A 295 0.30 -7.35 11.39
N PRO A 296 1.02 -8.48 11.26
CA PRO A 296 1.63 -9.17 12.41
C PRO A 296 2.84 -8.42 12.95
N THR A 297 3.11 -8.61 14.24
CA THR A 297 4.45 -8.34 14.80
C THR A 297 5.44 -9.40 14.32
N LYS A 298 6.73 -9.14 14.54
CA LYS A 298 7.78 -10.11 14.20
C LYS A 298 7.62 -11.43 14.96
N ASP A 299 7.18 -11.38 16.21
CA ASP A 299 6.96 -12.57 17.05
C ASP A 299 5.75 -13.36 16.52
N GLU A 300 4.62 -12.69 16.28
CA GLU A 300 3.44 -13.33 15.66
C GLU A 300 3.73 -13.95 14.29
N LEU A 301 4.61 -13.29 13.49
CA LEU A 301 5.04 -13.84 12.22
C LEU A 301 5.88 -15.12 12.42
N THR A 302 6.73 -15.19 13.44
CA THR A 302 7.55 -16.37 13.75
C THR A 302 6.68 -17.55 14.19
N ASP A 303 5.64 -17.26 14.98
CA ASP A 303 4.72 -18.27 15.51
C ASP A 303 3.67 -18.73 14.50
N PHE A 304 3.53 -18.02 13.37
CA PHE A 304 2.58 -18.37 12.33
C PHE A 304 3.01 -19.65 11.61
N SER A 305 2.29 -20.73 11.86
CA SER A 305 2.37 -21.99 11.13
C SER A 305 1.09 -22.18 10.31
N VAL A 306 1.22 -22.67 9.10
CA VAL A 306 0.09 -23.13 8.28
C VAL A 306 -0.01 -24.63 8.49
N ASP A 307 -1.15 -25.09 8.99
CA ASP A 307 -1.46 -26.53 9.14
C ASP A 307 -1.64 -27.21 7.79
#